data_22a48890032cc8aed8e9ffe0bfc32c57
#
_entry.id   22a48890032cc8aed8e9ffe0bfc32c57
#
_cell.length_a   1.000
_cell.length_b   1.000
_cell.length_c   1.000
_cell.angle_alpha   90.00
_cell.angle_beta   90.00
_cell.angle_gamma   90.00
#
_symmetry.space_group_name_H-M   'P 1'
#
loop_
_entity.id
_entity.type
_entity.pdbx_description
1 polymer ?
#
loop_
_entity_poly.entity_id
_entity_poly.type
_entity_poly.pdbx_seq_one_letter_code
_entity_poly.pdbx_strand_id
1 'polypeptide(L)'
;QYKTTIVDRVEGMEPTFAHLIPEMTANVLVPLVIVVYLFVMDWRMALLSLVTLVVGLAVMSAGMKNYPVKWEGAVKAGKQMANAIVEYIGGIEVVKAFSQSAGSYKKYSDAVNYNANYYVDWMRENQKTMSAYNAILPSVLICVLPCGFAFWLSGSLELSTFLSIVIF
;
A
#
# COMPACT_ATOMS: atom_id res chain seq x y z
N GLN A 1 22.36 14.72 24.60
CA GLN A 1 21.09 14.86 23.91
C GLN A 1 21.21 14.63 22.39
N TYR A 2 22.11 15.32 21.65
CA TYR A 2 22.32 15.09 20.22
C TYR A 2 22.86 13.70 19.88
N LYS A 3 23.76 13.14 20.68
CA LYS A 3 24.35 11.81 20.49
C LYS A 3 23.29 10.71 20.61
N THR A 4 22.42 10.79 21.60
CA THR A 4 21.31 9.84 21.81
C THR A 4 20.32 9.89 20.66
N THR A 5 19.92 11.09 20.20
CA THR A 5 18.99 11.24 19.07
C THR A 5 19.54 10.68 17.75
N ILE A 6 20.86 10.82 17.52
CA ILE A 6 21.50 10.25 16.32
C ILE A 6 21.56 8.73 16.41
N VAL A 7 21.95 8.18 17.57
CA VAL A 7 22.01 6.74 17.80
C VAL A 7 20.62 6.11 17.67
N ASP A 8 19.61 6.67 18.33
CA ASP A 8 18.23 6.18 18.27
C ASP A 8 17.66 6.20 16.83
N ARG A 9 18.04 7.22 16.03
CA ARG A 9 17.62 7.26 14.62
C ARG A 9 18.34 6.24 13.75
N VAL A 10 19.61 6.01 13.98
CA VAL A 10 20.41 5.01 13.25
C VAL A 10 19.94 3.60 13.61
N GLU A 11 19.74 3.30 14.90
CA GLU A 11 19.19 2.02 15.37
C GLU A 11 17.77 1.78 14.83
N GLY A 12 16.94 2.82 14.71
CA GLY A 12 15.61 2.72 14.09
C GLY A 12 15.64 2.49 12.58
N MET A 13 16.74 2.77 11.89
CA MET A 13 16.92 2.52 10.46
C MET A 13 17.43 1.11 10.16
N GLU A 14 18.15 0.49 11.07
CA GLU A 14 18.74 -0.85 10.89
C GLU A 14 17.68 -1.92 10.54
N PRO A 15 16.56 -2.08 11.28
CA PRO A 15 15.51 -3.03 10.91
C PRO A 15 14.90 -2.74 9.56
N THR A 16 14.76 -1.45 9.21
CA THR A 16 14.21 -1.03 7.92
C THR A 16 15.10 -1.49 6.76
N PHE A 17 16.42 -1.30 6.86
CA PHE A 17 17.35 -1.77 5.83
C PHE A 17 17.48 -3.29 5.80
N ALA A 18 17.51 -3.94 6.96
CA ALA A 18 17.62 -5.39 7.06
C ALA A 18 16.43 -6.13 6.42
N HIS A 19 15.24 -5.55 6.48
CA HIS A 19 14.04 -6.11 5.86
C HIS A 19 13.80 -5.61 4.44
N LEU A 20 14.06 -4.34 4.17
CA LEU A 20 13.75 -3.70 2.89
C LEU A 20 14.56 -4.29 1.73
N ILE A 21 15.85 -4.57 1.93
CA ILE A 21 16.69 -5.12 0.87
C ILE A 21 16.28 -6.55 0.46
N PRO A 22 16.16 -7.53 1.39
CA PRO A 22 15.70 -8.87 1.04
C PRO A 22 14.29 -8.87 0.47
N GLU A 23 13.38 -8.07 1.04
CA GLU A 23 11.99 -8.02 0.62
C GLU A 23 11.82 -7.39 -0.77
N MET A 24 12.50 -6.29 -1.07
CA MET A 24 12.52 -5.72 -2.42
C MET A 24 13.14 -6.68 -3.44
N THR A 25 14.22 -7.35 -3.07
CA THR A 25 14.86 -8.34 -3.95
C THR A 25 13.91 -9.51 -4.24
N ALA A 26 13.27 -10.06 -3.22
CA ALA A 26 12.30 -11.14 -3.37
C ALA A 26 11.08 -10.71 -4.20
N ASN A 27 10.52 -9.54 -3.93
CA ASN A 27 9.35 -9.01 -4.62
C ASN A 27 9.60 -8.68 -6.11
N VAL A 28 10.85 -8.54 -6.54
CA VAL A 28 11.21 -8.35 -7.94
C VAL A 28 11.64 -9.66 -8.58
N LEU A 29 12.53 -10.40 -7.93
CA LEU A 29 13.13 -11.61 -8.48
C LEU A 29 12.13 -12.76 -8.62
N VAL A 30 11.29 -12.98 -7.61
CA VAL A 30 10.33 -14.09 -7.61
C VAL A 30 9.32 -13.97 -8.75
N PRO A 31 8.61 -12.83 -8.94
CA PRO A 31 7.71 -12.68 -10.08
C PRO A 31 8.40 -12.79 -11.42
N LEU A 32 9.66 -12.32 -11.53
CA LEU A 32 10.43 -12.40 -12.77
C LEU A 32 10.73 -13.84 -13.13
N VAL A 33 11.17 -14.64 -12.17
CA VAL A 33 11.43 -16.08 -12.35
C VAL A 33 10.15 -16.83 -12.72
N ILE A 34 9.01 -16.52 -12.04
CA ILE A 34 7.71 -17.13 -12.34
C ILE A 34 7.28 -16.79 -13.77
N VAL A 35 7.39 -15.54 -14.19
CA VAL A 35 7.04 -15.13 -15.55
C VAL A 35 7.89 -15.87 -16.59
N VAL A 36 9.20 -15.94 -16.39
CA VAL A 36 10.10 -16.68 -17.28
C VAL A 36 9.71 -18.18 -17.34
N TYR A 37 9.43 -18.77 -16.18
CA TYR A 37 9.00 -20.15 -16.09
C TYR A 37 7.69 -20.40 -16.86
N LEU A 38 6.69 -19.54 -16.70
CA LEU A 38 5.42 -19.62 -17.42
C LEU A 38 5.62 -19.51 -18.94
N PHE A 39 6.50 -18.63 -19.41
CA PHE A 39 6.82 -18.49 -20.83
C PHE A 39 7.50 -19.75 -21.41
N VAL A 40 8.34 -20.43 -20.63
CA VAL A 40 8.97 -21.69 -21.04
C VAL A 40 7.93 -22.82 -21.12
N MET A 41 6.93 -22.83 -20.25
CA MET A 41 5.87 -23.84 -20.22
C MET A 41 4.87 -23.67 -21.37
N ASP A 42 4.21 -22.54 -21.44
CA ASP A 42 3.31 -22.15 -22.53
C ASP A 42 3.16 -20.62 -22.61
N TRP A 43 3.66 -20.04 -23.70
CA TRP A 43 3.64 -18.60 -23.90
C TRP A 43 2.21 -17.99 -23.92
N ARG A 44 1.20 -18.75 -24.36
CA ARG A 44 -0.19 -18.30 -24.42
C ARG A 44 -0.77 -18.14 -23.02
N MET A 45 -0.51 -19.12 -22.17
CA MET A 45 -0.94 -19.08 -20.78
C MET A 45 -0.20 -17.99 -20.00
N ALA A 46 1.09 -17.81 -20.29
CA ALA A 46 1.88 -16.71 -19.71
C ALA A 46 1.32 -15.33 -20.08
N LEU A 47 0.92 -15.11 -21.35
CA LEU A 47 0.29 -13.87 -21.78
C LEU A 47 -1.07 -13.64 -21.09
N LEU A 48 -1.90 -14.69 -20.93
CA LEU A 48 -3.17 -14.59 -20.20
C LEU A 48 -2.97 -14.17 -18.74
N SER A 49 -1.96 -14.72 -18.07
CA SER A 49 -1.61 -14.34 -16.70
C SER A 49 -1.15 -12.89 -16.63
N LEU A 50 -0.35 -12.43 -17.60
CA LEU A 50 0.14 -11.05 -17.67
C LEU A 50 -0.97 -10.03 -17.95
N VAL A 51 -2.02 -10.38 -18.69
CA VAL A 51 -3.16 -9.48 -18.93
C VAL A 51 -3.79 -9.01 -17.61
N THR A 52 -4.02 -9.93 -16.69
CA THR A 52 -4.59 -9.62 -15.37
C THR A 52 -3.70 -8.70 -14.56
N LEU A 53 -2.38 -8.94 -14.60
CA LEU A 53 -1.39 -8.08 -13.96
C LEU A 53 -1.41 -6.66 -14.54
N VAL A 54 -1.41 -6.53 -15.87
CA VAL A 54 -1.43 -5.23 -16.55
C VAL A 54 -2.72 -4.46 -16.22
N VAL A 55 -3.87 -5.14 -16.24
CA VAL A 55 -5.15 -4.53 -15.85
C VAL A 55 -5.14 -4.09 -14.39
N GLY A 56 -4.65 -4.93 -13.47
CA GLY A 56 -4.50 -4.59 -12.05
C GLY A 56 -3.61 -3.37 -11.84
N LEU A 57 -2.45 -3.31 -12.49
CA LEU A 57 -1.53 -2.17 -12.44
C LEU A 57 -2.15 -0.90 -13.04
N ALA A 58 -2.92 -1.00 -14.12
CA ALA A 58 -3.62 0.13 -14.70
C ALA A 58 -4.68 0.72 -13.76
N VAL A 59 -5.46 -0.13 -13.09
CA VAL A 59 -6.43 0.28 -12.08
C VAL A 59 -5.74 0.93 -10.88
N MET A 60 -4.65 0.34 -10.40
CA MET A 60 -3.84 0.91 -9.31
C MET A 60 -3.28 2.29 -9.68
N SER A 61 -2.68 2.41 -10.87
CA SER A 61 -2.09 3.68 -11.31
C SER A 61 -3.13 4.79 -11.49
N ALA A 62 -4.34 4.44 -11.94
CA ALA A 62 -5.46 5.37 -12.03
C ALA A 62 -5.87 5.91 -10.64
N GLY A 63 -5.87 5.05 -9.61
CA GLY A 63 -6.16 5.45 -8.23
C GLY A 63 -5.07 6.30 -7.58
N MET A 64 -3.82 6.13 -8.02
CA MET A 64 -2.68 6.87 -7.46
C MET A 64 -2.43 8.26 -8.03
N LYS A 65 -3.20 8.70 -9.04
CA LYS A 65 -3.00 10.02 -9.69
C LYS A 65 -2.96 11.19 -8.71
N ASN A 66 -3.80 11.18 -7.69
CA ASN A 66 -3.91 12.24 -6.69
C ASN A 66 -3.08 11.97 -5.42
N TYR A 67 -2.32 10.88 -5.39
CA TYR A 67 -1.55 10.47 -4.21
C TYR A 67 -0.58 11.56 -3.71
N PRO A 68 0.23 12.25 -4.56
CA PRO A 68 1.14 13.27 -4.08
C PRO A 68 0.42 14.43 -3.37
N VAL A 69 -0.71 14.89 -3.93
CA VAL A 69 -1.51 15.97 -3.34
C VAL A 69 -2.13 15.54 -2.01
N LYS A 70 -2.65 14.31 -1.95
CA LYS A 70 -3.22 13.76 -0.71
C LYS A 70 -2.15 13.54 0.35
N TRP A 71 -0.97 13.08 -0.03
CA TRP A 71 0.16 12.94 0.88
C TRP A 71 0.61 14.27 1.46
N GLU A 72 0.76 15.30 0.63
CA GLU A 72 1.10 16.64 1.09
C GLU A 72 0.07 17.19 2.09
N GLY A 73 -1.22 17.01 1.79
CA GLY A 73 -2.30 17.36 2.70
C GLY A 73 -2.25 16.60 4.04
N ALA A 74 -1.93 15.31 4.01
CA ALA A 74 -1.76 14.48 5.21
C ALA A 74 -0.57 14.98 6.06
N VAL A 75 0.55 15.27 5.43
CA VAL A 75 1.73 15.85 6.11
C VAL A 75 1.39 17.19 6.75
N LYS A 76 0.63 18.06 6.05
CA LYS A 76 0.18 19.35 6.58
C LYS A 76 -0.75 19.17 7.79
N ALA A 77 -1.74 18.28 7.69
CA ALA A 77 -2.66 17.97 8.79
C ALA A 77 -1.89 17.41 10.02
N GLY A 78 -0.93 16.50 9.79
CA GLY A 78 -0.07 15.97 10.84
C GLY A 78 0.79 17.05 11.52
N LYS A 79 1.37 17.99 10.76
CA LYS A 79 2.12 19.13 11.33
C LYS A 79 1.23 20.05 12.16
N GLN A 80 0.01 20.34 11.70
CA GLN A 80 -0.95 21.14 12.45
C GLN A 80 -1.32 20.48 13.77
N MET A 81 -1.57 19.17 13.75
CA MET A 81 -1.84 18.40 14.96
C MET A 81 -0.65 18.42 15.92
N ALA A 82 0.57 18.15 15.43
CA ALA A 82 1.78 18.17 16.24
C ALA A 82 2.01 19.52 16.91
N ASN A 83 1.83 20.62 16.17
CA ASN A 83 1.95 21.97 16.72
C ASN A 83 0.90 22.25 17.79
N ALA A 84 -0.37 21.83 17.57
CA ALA A 84 -1.43 21.99 18.56
C ALA A 84 -1.16 21.18 19.84
N ILE A 85 -0.57 19.98 19.72
CA ILE A 85 -0.15 19.16 20.87
C ILE A 85 0.93 19.90 21.67
N VAL A 86 1.99 20.38 21.01
CA VAL A 86 3.09 21.08 21.67
C VAL A 86 2.60 22.35 22.36
N GLU A 87 1.74 23.13 21.69
CA GLU A 87 1.13 24.34 22.25
C GLU A 87 0.25 24.02 23.47
N TYR A 88 -0.57 22.97 23.40
CA TYR A 88 -1.44 22.54 24.49
C TYR A 88 -0.63 22.06 25.71
N ILE A 89 0.40 21.21 25.50
CA ILE A 89 1.24 20.69 26.57
C ILE A 89 2.09 21.81 27.17
N GLY A 90 2.72 22.65 26.34
CA GLY A 90 3.58 23.76 26.78
C GLY A 90 2.81 24.88 27.50
N GLY A 91 1.52 25.07 27.17
CA GLY A 91 0.65 26.08 27.75
C GLY A 91 -0.22 25.60 28.91
N ILE A 92 -0.17 24.33 29.27
CA ILE A 92 -1.15 23.72 30.19
C ILE A 92 -1.13 24.35 31.60
N GLU A 93 0.04 24.76 32.08
CA GLU A 93 0.19 25.44 33.38
C GLU A 93 -0.48 26.82 33.37
N VAL A 94 -0.27 27.59 32.30
CA VAL A 94 -0.85 28.91 32.10
C VAL A 94 -2.37 28.82 31.93
N VAL A 95 -2.82 27.87 31.11
CA VAL A 95 -4.24 27.60 30.87
C VAL A 95 -4.98 27.24 32.16
N LYS A 96 -4.36 26.44 33.05
CA LYS A 96 -4.91 26.09 34.37
C LYS A 96 -4.98 27.31 35.29
N ALA A 97 -3.92 28.14 35.30
CA ALA A 97 -3.86 29.32 36.15
C ALA A 97 -4.93 30.38 35.80
N PHE A 98 -5.30 30.49 34.52
CA PHE A 98 -6.29 31.47 34.04
C PHE A 98 -7.69 30.87 33.77
N SER A 99 -7.94 29.62 34.14
CA SER A 99 -9.23 28.92 33.92
C SER A 99 -9.71 28.89 32.46
N GLN A 100 -8.81 29.04 31.50
CA GLN A 100 -9.10 29.04 30.05
C GLN A 100 -8.95 27.63 29.40
N SER A 101 -9.15 26.58 30.17
CA SER A 101 -8.98 25.21 29.74
C SER A 101 -9.83 24.79 28.52
N ALA A 102 -11.06 25.31 28.45
CA ALA A 102 -12.02 24.90 27.41
C ALA A 102 -11.60 25.32 25.99
N GLY A 103 -11.10 26.55 25.81
CA GLY A 103 -10.67 27.06 24.50
C GLY A 103 -9.41 26.38 23.97
N SER A 104 -8.42 26.20 24.84
CA SER A 104 -7.16 25.52 24.49
C SER A 104 -7.36 24.04 24.18
N TYR A 105 -8.20 23.36 24.96
CA TYR A 105 -8.59 21.98 24.70
C TYR A 105 -9.34 21.83 23.38
N LYS A 106 -10.26 22.75 23.07
CA LYS A 106 -10.99 22.75 21.80
C LYS A 106 -10.04 22.86 20.60
N LYS A 107 -9.10 23.79 20.62
CA LYS A 107 -8.10 23.94 19.55
C LYS A 107 -7.30 22.66 19.31
N TYR A 108 -6.85 22.02 20.40
CA TYR A 108 -6.19 20.71 20.34
C TYR A 108 -7.09 19.62 19.74
N SER A 109 -8.32 19.48 20.28
CA SER A 109 -9.28 18.49 19.83
C SER A 109 -9.65 18.68 18.35
N ASP A 110 -9.88 19.92 17.92
CA ASP A 110 -10.19 20.24 16.52
C ASP A 110 -9.03 19.85 15.59
N ALA A 111 -7.78 20.09 15.98
CA ALA A 111 -6.61 19.71 15.18
C ALA A 111 -6.44 18.19 15.07
N VAL A 112 -6.68 17.45 16.16
CA VAL A 112 -6.65 15.98 16.17
C VAL A 112 -7.75 15.41 15.28
N ASN A 113 -8.98 15.91 15.44
CA ASN A 113 -10.13 15.48 14.64
C ASN A 113 -9.94 15.81 13.15
N TYR A 114 -9.40 16.99 12.83
CA TYR A 114 -9.09 17.36 11.46
C TYR A 114 -8.10 16.37 10.82
N ASN A 115 -7.01 16.03 11.53
CA ASN A 115 -6.04 15.05 11.05
C ASN A 115 -6.66 13.67 10.85
N ALA A 116 -7.45 13.19 11.82
CA ALA A 116 -8.12 11.90 11.74
C ALA A 116 -9.12 11.85 10.57
N ASN A 117 -9.97 12.87 10.45
CA ASN A 117 -10.96 12.96 9.38
C ASN A 117 -10.31 13.04 8.00
N TYR A 118 -9.17 13.74 7.87
CA TYR A 118 -8.43 13.79 6.62
C TYR A 118 -8.04 12.40 6.12
N TYR A 119 -7.51 11.54 7.00
CA TYR A 119 -7.17 10.16 6.65
C TYR A 119 -8.40 9.30 6.35
N VAL A 120 -9.48 9.46 7.12
CA VAL A 120 -10.73 8.73 6.88
C VAL A 120 -11.32 9.09 5.51
N ASP A 121 -11.34 10.37 5.17
CA ASP A 121 -11.85 10.83 3.87
C ASP A 121 -10.97 10.35 2.71
N TRP A 122 -9.64 10.41 2.88
CA TRP A 122 -8.71 9.86 1.90
C TRP A 122 -8.90 8.34 1.71
N MET A 123 -9.06 7.58 2.80
CA MET A 123 -9.35 6.14 2.73
C MET A 123 -10.67 5.87 2.02
N ARG A 124 -11.72 6.62 2.30
CA ARG A 124 -13.03 6.47 1.64
C ARG A 124 -12.96 6.74 0.14
N GLU A 125 -12.27 7.80 -0.27
CA GLU A 125 -12.07 8.11 -1.68
C GLU A 125 -11.32 6.99 -2.41
N ASN A 126 -10.29 6.43 -1.77
CA ASN A 126 -9.46 5.39 -2.36
C ASN A 126 -10.05 3.98 -2.26
N GLN A 127 -11.06 3.76 -1.41
CA GLN A 127 -11.62 2.45 -1.12
C GLN A 127 -12.11 1.70 -2.37
N LYS A 128 -12.76 2.41 -3.31
CA LYS A 128 -13.27 1.80 -4.55
C LYS A 128 -12.14 1.26 -5.42
N THR A 129 -11.08 2.04 -5.57
CA THR A 129 -9.90 1.65 -6.38
C THR A 129 -9.14 0.50 -5.71
N MET A 130 -8.95 0.56 -4.38
CA MET A 130 -8.31 -0.51 -3.63
C MET A 130 -9.12 -1.79 -3.66
N SER A 131 -10.46 -1.71 -3.55
CA SER A 131 -11.33 -2.88 -3.66
C SER A 131 -11.28 -3.50 -5.06
N ALA A 132 -11.28 -2.68 -6.12
CA ALA A 132 -11.14 -3.17 -7.48
C ALA A 132 -9.77 -3.83 -7.71
N TYR A 133 -8.69 -3.20 -7.26
CA TYR A 133 -7.35 -3.74 -7.34
C TYR A 133 -7.22 -5.09 -6.59
N ASN A 134 -7.71 -5.16 -5.35
CA ASN A 134 -7.69 -6.38 -4.54
C ASN A 134 -8.60 -7.49 -5.10
N ALA A 135 -9.61 -7.16 -5.89
CA ALA A 135 -10.41 -8.14 -6.59
C ALA A 135 -9.73 -8.64 -7.87
N ILE A 136 -9.08 -7.76 -8.64
CA ILE A 136 -8.49 -8.09 -9.94
C ILE A 136 -7.21 -8.91 -9.80
N LEU A 137 -6.30 -8.54 -8.91
CA LEU A 137 -5.00 -9.20 -8.80
C LEU A 137 -5.07 -10.69 -8.45
N PRO A 138 -5.88 -11.14 -7.46
CA PRO A 138 -6.02 -12.57 -7.18
C PRO A 138 -6.84 -13.32 -8.24
N SER A 139 -7.51 -12.59 -9.14
CA SER A 139 -8.42 -13.17 -10.15
C SER A 139 -7.70 -13.74 -11.38
N VAL A 140 -6.36 -13.82 -11.35
CA VAL A 140 -5.59 -14.49 -12.43
C VAL A 140 -6.14 -15.87 -12.73
N LEU A 141 -6.47 -16.65 -11.71
CA LEU A 141 -7.04 -18.00 -11.86
C LEU A 141 -8.40 -18.02 -12.59
N ILE A 142 -9.20 -16.95 -12.47
CA ILE A 142 -10.49 -16.86 -13.18
C ILE A 142 -10.31 -16.80 -14.69
N CYS A 143 -9.21 -16.24 -15.17
CA CYS A 143 -8.85 -16.22 -16.60
C CYS A 143 -8.08 -17.48 -17.01
N VAL A 144 -7.12 -17.89 -16.19
CA VAL A 144 -6.20 -19.00 -16.49
C VAL A 144 -6.93 -20.34 -16.49
N LEU A 145 -7.84 -20.60 -15.55
CA LEU A 145 -8.55 -21.89 -15.45
C LEU A 145 -9.44 -22.19 -16.66
N PRO A 146 -10.39 -21.33 -17.07
CA PRO A 146 -11.26 -21.67 -18.20
C PRO A 146 -10.51 -21.70 -19.53
N CYS A 147 -9.55 -20.80 -19.74
CA CYS A 147 -8.74 -20.78 -20.96
C CYS A 147 -7.79 -21.98 -21.02
N GLY A 148 -7.12 -22.33 -19.92
CA GLY A 148 -6.26 -23.48 -19.83
C GLY A 148 -7.03 -24.79 -20.02
N PHE A 149 -8.21 -24.90 -19.43
CA PHE A 149 -9.10 -26.02 -19.64
C PHE A 149 -9.55 -26.16 -21.10
N ALA A 150 -9.88 -25.05 -21.76
CA ALA A 150 -10.23 -25.06 -23.19
C ALA A 150 -9.03 -25.48 -24.07
N PHE A 151 -7.82 -25.05 -23.77
CA PHE A 151 -6.62 -25.49 -24.47
C PHE A 151 -6.29 -26.97 -24.25
N TRP A 152 -6.52 -27.46 -23.04
CA TRP A 152 -6.38 -28.89 -22.77
C TRP A 152 -7.41 -29.73 -23.54
N LEU A 153 -8.69 -29.36 -23.53
CA LEU A 153 -9.74 -30.04 -24.31
C LEU A 153 -9.46 -30.04 -25.82
N SER A 154 -8.88 -28.98 -26.34
CA SER A 154 -8.47 -28.90 -27.74
C SER A 154 -7.22 -29.72 -28.07
N GLY A 155 -6.59 -30.36 -27.07
CA GLY A 155 -5.35 -31.12 -27.23
C GLY A 155 -4.11 -30.29 -27.48
N SER A 156 -4.21 -28.94 -27.33
CA SER A 156 -3.10 -28.00 -27.56
C SER A 156 -2.25 -27.76 -26.33
N LEU A 157 -2.67 -28.23 -25.16
CA LEU A 157 -1.96 -28.10 -23.88
C LEU A 157 -2.02 -29.44 -23.14
N GLU A 158 -0.89 -29.94 -22.65
CA GLU A 158 -0.85 -31.13 -21.81
C GLU A 158 -1.41 -30.86 -20.42
N LEU A 159 -2.07 -31.87 -19.84
CA LEU A 159 -2.63 -31.73 -18.48
C LEU A 159 -1.57 -31.43 -17.41
N SER A 160 -0.39 -32.02 -17.54
CA SER A 160 0.74 -31.81 -16.65
C SER A 160 1.21 -30.36 -16.66
N THR A 161 1.31 -29.77 -17.84
CA THR A 161 1.66 -28.37 -18.04
C THR A 161 0.56 -27.43 -17.49
N PHE A 162 -0.71 -27.74 -17.77
CA PHE A 162 -1.82 -26.97 -17.24
C PHE A 162 -1.85 -26.94 -15.71
N LEU A 163 -1.74 -28.13 -15.07
CA LEU A 163 -1.69 -28.21 -13.61
C LEU A 163 -0.50 -27.49 -13.01
N SER A 164 0.67 -27.60 -13.66
CA SER A 164 1.86 -26.86 -13.20
C SER A 164 1.65 -25.34 -13.23
N ILE A 165 1.02 -24.80 -14.28
CA ILE A 165 0.73 -23.36 -14.40
C ILE A 165 -0.30 -22.91 -13.35
N VAL A 166 -1.26 -23.75 -12.99
CA VAL A 166 -2.28 -23.43 -11.97
C VAL A 166 -1.72 -23.42 -10.55
N ILE A 167 -0.69 -24.25 -10.29
CA ILE A 167 -0.06 -24.35 -8.95
C ILE A 167 0.91 -23.18 -8.71
N PHE A 168 1.55 -22.65 -9.74
CA PHE A 168 2.50 -21.54 -9.65
C PHE A 168 1.83 -20.18 -9.82
#